data_62845fe81b144bda4f9ebeec3bca3db8
#
_entry.id   62845fe81b144bda4f9ebeec3bca3db8
#
_cell.length_a   1.000
_cell.length_b   1.000
_cell.length_c   1.000
_cell.angle_alpha   90.00
_cell.angle_beta   90.00
_cell.angle_gamma   90.00
#
_symmetry.space_group_name_H-M   'P 1'
#
loop_
_entity.id
_entity.type
_entity.pdbx_description
1 polymer ?
#
loop_
_entity_poly.entity_id
_entity_poly.type
_entity_poly.pdbx_seq_one_letter_code
_entity_poly.pdbx_strand_id
1 'polypeptide(L)'
;MNNKEIYIKLEKAVGDNNVQEVSNILDQHSDLDLNDENLYTLHPPLCRAAKKGFYEICKTLIQYGADVNCIKDRLFSPLWGASSGNHLEIVKLLIENGADINAYESSTTAALNEAAAKGHFEIVRYLIEKGADINRLTTTLLFSPLDWSISSGHNEISLFLKEKGALSNINHDYVWSEVGGGISQHIDWNIGRVIPNKFNETENGVFNRLAVVNRGNNSLLFSVGNFQYTQPYVEFVIVLPFGWNPYSKMEKTQFPYMVMKELTNQVRNGRTFSDGDFISKTEKGFNAISWSEKLAGFYVVDYNYSDTANQYDNKEDMVTLYTLIPVKATKKGYSEHSLRSE
;
A
#
# COMPACT_ATOMS: atom_id res chain seq x y z
N MET A 1 -7.52 -40.79 7.12
CA MET A 1 -7.37 -39.86 5.96
C MET A 1 -6.26 -38.87 6.27
N ASN A 2 -5.41 -38.56 5.32
CA ASN A 2 -4.42 -37.49 5.56
C ASN A 2 -5.08 -36.11 5.35
N ASN A 3 -4.45 -35.04 5.89
CA ASN A 3 -5.01 -33.68 5.83
C ASN A 3 -5.32 -33.22 4.39
N LYS A 4 -4.53 -33.67 3.42
CA LYS A 4 -4.75 -33.32 2.01
C LYS A 4 -6.02 -33.93 1.43
N GLU A 5 -6.33 -35.18 1.78
CA GLU A 5 -7.57 -35.86 1.37
C GLU A 5 -8.80 -35.22 2.01
N ILE A 6 -8.71 -34.83 3.28
CA ILE A 6 -9.76 -34.11 4.01
C ILE A 6 -9.99 -32.75 3.33
N TYR A 7 -8.92 -32.06 3.00
CA TYR A 7 -8.98 -30.74 2.37
C TYR A 7 -9.66 -30.81 0.98
N ILE A 8 -9.33 -31.82 0.15
CA ILE A 8 -9.97 -32.02 -1.15
C ILE A 8 -11.48 -32.25 -0.97
N LYS A 9 -11.92 -32.99 0.04
CA LYS A 9 -13.34 -33.18 0.34
C LYS A 9 -13.98 -31.86 0.76
N LEU A 10 -13.32 -31.07 1.59
CA LEU A 10 -13.78 -29.74 2.01
C LEU A 10 -13.93 -28.82 0.81
N GLU A 11 -12.93 -28.73 -0.07
CA GLU A 11 -13.00 -27.93 -1.28
C GLU A 11 -14.17 -28.33 -2.20
N LYS A 12 -14.43 -29.64 -2.31
CA LYS A 12 -15.58 -30.14 -3.05
C LYS A 12 -16.90 -29.72 -2.40
N ALA A 13 -17.05 -29.92 -1.09
CA ALA A 13 -18.25 -29.55 -0.35
C ALA A 13 -18.51 -28.01 -0.43
N VAL A 14 -17.47 -27.19 -0.33
CA VAL A 14 -17.55 -25.74 -0.57
C VAL A 14 -17.97 -25.44 -2.02
N GLY A 15 -17.38 -26.13 -2.98
CA GLY A 15 -17.73 -25.95 -4.40
C GLY A 15 -19.19 -26.28 -4.73
N ASP A 16 -19.74 -27.28 -4.07
CA ASP A 16 -21.11 -27.77 -4.22
C ASP A 16 -22.13 -26.99 -3.36
N ASN A 17 -21.68 -25.97 -2.62
CA ASN A 17 -22.48 -25.19 -1.66
C ASN A 17 -23.17 -26.07 -0.60
N ASN A 18 -22.53 -27.15 -0.18
CA ASN A 18 -23.07 -28.07 0.81
C ASN A 18 -22.64 -27.70 2.23
N VAL A 19 -23.40 -26.79 2.86
CA VAL A 19 -23.12 -26.27 4.22
C VAL A 19 -23.02 -27.39 5.26
N GLN A 20 -23.94 -28.38 5.19
CA GLN A 20 -23.97 -29.48 6.14
C GLN A 20 -22.71 -30.34 6.05
N GLU A 21 -22.27 -30.66 4.83
CA GLU A 21 -21.05 -31.45 4.62
C GLU A 21 -19.80 -30.67 5.05
N VAL A 22 -19.75 -29.35 4.79
CA VAL A 22 -18.68 -28.48 5.29
C VAL A 22 -18.60 -28.54 6.81
N SER A 23 -19.73 -28.37 7.53
CA SER A 23 -19.78 -28.46 8.98
C SER A 23 -19.37 -29.84 9.48
N ASN A 24 -19.88 -30.91 8.88
CA ASN A 24 -19.56 -32.28 9.26
C ASN A 24 -18.06 -32.58 9.13
N ILE A 25 -17.42 -32.11 8.04
CA ILE A 25 -15.97 -32.30 7.84
C ILE A 25 -15.19 -31.54 8.92
N LEU A 26 -15.55 -30.30 9.22
CA LEU A 26 -14.85 -29.47 10.19
C LEU A 26 -15.07 -29.98 11.63
N ASP A 27 -16.26 -30.47 11.97
CA ASP A 27 -16.55 -31.09 13.28
C ASP A 27 -15.72 -32.34 13.51
N GLN A 28 -15.57 -33.18 12.48
CA GLN A 28 -14.80 -34.45 12.56
C GLN A 28 -13.29 -34.22 12.55
N HIS A 29 -12.83 -33.07 12.06
CA HIS A 29 -11.41 -32.74 11.87
C HIS A 29 -11.10 -31.33 12.41
N SER A 30 -11.40 -31.13 13.71
CA SER A 30 -11.21 -29.83 14.38
C SER A 30 -9.74 -29.37 14.48
N ASP A 31 -8.80 -30.26 14.20
CA ASP A 31 -7.37 -30.02 14.11
C ASP A 31 -6.90 -29.63 12.69
N LEU A 32 -7.80 -29.60 11.71
CA LEU A 32 -7.48 -29.21 10.34
C LEU A 32 -7.16 -27.71 10.29
N ASP A 33 -5.92 -27.38 9.96
CA ASP A 33 -5.53 -25.98 9.73
C ASP A 33 -6.09 -25.48 8.38
N LEU A 34 -7.12 -24.64 8.46
CA LEU A 34 -7.76 -24.04 7.28
C LEU A 34 -6.86 -23.01 6.56
N ASN A 35 -5.73 -22.64 7.18
CA ASN A 35 -4.83 -21.61 6.69
C ASN A 35 -3.49 -22.20 6.18
N ASP A 36 -3.33 -23.52 6.21
CA ASP A 36 -2.13 -24.20 5.67
C ASP A 36 -2.10 -24.07 4.13
N GLU A 37 -1.23 -23.21 3.65
CA GLU A 37 -1.05 -22.92 2.21
C GLU A 37 -0.65 -24.14 1.38
N ASN A 38 -0.09 -25.19 1.99
CA ASN A 38 0.34 -26.40 1.29
C ASN A 38 -0.84 -27.33 0.96
N LEU A 39 -1.99 -27.13 1.60
CA LEU A 39 -3.18 -27.97 1.41
C LEU A 39 -4.07 -27.48 0.26
N TYR A 40 -4.01 -26.19 -0.10
CA TYR A 40 -4.86 -25.64 -1.16
C TYR A 40 -4.48 -26.15 -2.53
N THR A 41 -5.49 -26.50 -3.34
CA THR A 41 -5.24 -26.85 -4.74
C THR A 41 -5.14 -25.60 -5.62
N LEU A 42 -6.00 -24.61 -5.40
CA LEU A 42 -6.05 -23.34 -6.15
C LEU A 42 -6.27 -22.13 -5.24
N HIS A 43 -7.36 -22.13 -4.48
CA HIS A 43 -7.75 -21.02 -3.62
C HIS A 43 -8.10 -21.49 -2.23
N PRO A 44 -7.84 -20.69 -1.17
CA PRO A 44 -8.40 -20.96 0.16
C PRO A 44 -9.92 -21.13 0.08
N PRO A 45 -10.51 -22.06 0.84
CA PRO A 45 -11.95 -22.34 0.83
C PRO A 45 -12.79 -21.10 1.04
N LEU A 46 -12.36 -20.18 1.93
CA LEU A 46 -13.05 -18.94 2.22
C LEU A 46 -13.05 -17.98 1.02
N CYS A 47 -11.92 -17.88 0.29
CA CYS A 47 -11.86 -17.06 -0.94
C CYS A 47 -12.86 -17.55 -1.99
N ARG A 48 -12.93 -18.87 -2.17
CA ARG A 48 -13.86 -19.50 -3.13
C ARG A 48 -15.32 -19.28 -2.74
N ALA A 49 -15.66 -19.53 -1.48
CA ALA A 49 -16.99 -19.34 -0.93
C ALA A 49 -17.44 -17.87 -1.06
N ALA A 50 -16.55 -16.93 -0.70
CA ALA A 50 -16.82 -15.49 -0.78
C ALA A 50 -17.09 -15.03 -2.20
N LYS A 51 -16.27 -15.46 -3.18
CA LYS A 51 -16.48 -15.12 -4.59
C LYS A 51 -17.77 -15.72 -5.19
N LYS A 52 -18.21 -16.87 -4.68
CA LYS A 52 -19.42 -17.56 -5.14
C LYS A 52 -20.70 -17.09 -4.43
N GLY A 53 -20.60 -16.28 -3.38
CA GLY A 53 -21.76 -15.81 -2.64
C GLY A 53 -22.33 -16.80 -1.62
N PHE A 54 -21.54 -17.76 -1.16
CA PHE A 54 -21.98 -18.80 -0.25
C PHE A 54 -21.88 -18.33 1.21
N TYR A 55 -22.83 -17.48 1.62
CA TYR A 55 -22.81 -16.77 2.90
C TYR A 55 -22.65 -17.70 4.10
N GLU A 56 -23.49 -18.76 4.18
CA GLU A 56 -23.47 -19.69 5.32
C GLU A 56 -22.12 -20.46 5.38
N ILE A 57 -21.55 -20.81 4.23
CA ILE A 57 -20.22 -21.44 4.18
C ILE A 57 -19.14 -20.45 4.64
N CYS A 58 -19.18 -19.18 4.19
CA CYS A 58 -18.23 -18.18 4.69
C CYS A 58 -18.31 -18.04 6.21
N LYS A 59 -19.52 -17.93 6.75
CA LYS A 59 -19.77 -17.84 8.20
C LYS A 59 -19.22 -19.07 8.94
N THR A 60 -19.50 -20.27 8.44
CA THR A 60 -19.00 -21.51 9.01
C THR A 60 -17.48 -21.55 8.99
N LEU A 61 -16.85 -21.29 7.84
CA LEU A 61 -15.38 -21.30 7.72
C LEU A 61 -14.71 -20.31 8.68
N ILE A 62 -15.26 -19.10 8.83
CA ILE A 62 -14.76 -18.08 9.76
C ILE A 62 -14.89 -18.57 11.21
N GLN A 63 -16.01 -19.19 11.59
CA GLN A 63 -16.23 -19.76 12.93
C GLN A 63 -15.21 -20.85 13.27
N TYR A 64 -14.76 -21.62 12.27
CA TYR A 64 -13.71 -22.64 12.42
C TYR A 64 -12.28 -22.12 12.20
N GLY A 65 -12.09 -20.79 12.21
CA GLY A 65 -10.77 -20.16 12.24
C GLY A 65 -10.13 -19.92 10.88
N ALA A 66 -10.91 -19.91 9.79
CA ALA A 66 -10.38 -19.48 8.50
C ALA A 66 -9.96 -18.01 8.56
N ASP A 67 -8.75 -17.71 8.09
CA ASP A 67 -8.22 -16.35 8.04
C ASP A 67 -8.97 -15.53 6.98
N VAL A 68 -9.64 -14.46 7.44
CA VAL A 68 -10.38 -13.52 6.58
C VAL A 68 -9.47 -12.69 5.67
N ASN A 69 -8.17 -12.68 5.96
CA ASN A 69 -7.12 -11.98 5.20
C ASN A 69 -6.24 -12.94 4.39
N CYS A 70 -6.67 -14.20 4.25
CA CYS A 70 -5.90 -15.20 3.51
C CYS A 70 -5.71 -14.79 2.04
N ILE A 71 -4.45 -14.83 1.58
CA ILE A 71 -4.05 -14.58 0.19
C ILE A 71 -2.99 -15.61 -0.16
N LYS A 72 -3.19 -16.39 -1.24
CA LYS A 72 -2.19 -17.33 -1.74
C LYS A 72 -1.68 -16.90 -3.12
N ASP A 73 -0.36 -16.96 -3.31
CA ASP A 73 0.32 -16.90 -4.62
C ASP A 73 -0.17 -15.77 -5.55
N ARG A 74 -0.38 -14.56 -5.01
CA ARG A 74 -0.86 -13.39 -5.76
C ARG A 74 -2.30 -13.53 -6.27
N LEU A 75 -3.09 -14.41 -5.67
CA LEU A 75 -4.51 -14.52 -5.93
C LEU A 75 -5.28 -13.43 -5.16
N PHE A 76 -6.57 -13.55 -5.07
CA PHE A 76 -7.43 -12.55 -4.45
C PHE A 76 -7.81 -12.93 -3.01
N SER A 77 -8.03 -11.90 -2.17
CA SER A 77 -8.56 -12.06 -0.80
C SER A 77 -10.04 -12.43 -0.82
N PRO A 78 -10.60 -12.96 0.30
CA PRO A 78 -12.03 -13.15 0.44
C PRO A 78 -12.83 -11.86 0.18
N LEU A 79 -12.33 -10.70 0.69
CA LEU A 79 -13.00 -9.41 0.52
C LEU A 79 -13.05 -8.97 -0.94
N TRP A 80 -11.96 -9.14 -1.69
CA TRP A 80 -11.95 -8.89 -3.13
C TRP A 80 -12.92 -9.83 -3.84
N GLY A 81 -12.91 -11.13 -3.51
CA GLY A 81 -13.80 -12.12 -4.10
C GLY A 81 -15.28 -11.78 -3.93
N ALA A 82 -15.68 -11.44 -2.70
CA ALA A 82 -17.05 -11.01 -2.39
C ALA A 82 -17.44 -9.72 -3.12
N SER A 83 -16.51 -8.76 -3.19
CA SER A 83 -16.72 -7.48 -3.89
C SER A 83 -16.87 -7.68 -5.40
N SER A 84 -16.05 -8.54 -6.00
CA SER A 84 -16.12 -8.92 -7.41
C SER A 84 -17.41 -9.65 -7.77
N GLY A 85 -17.95 -10.44 -6.83
CA GLY A 85 -19.18 -11.23 -7.00
C GLY A 85 -20.47 -10.49 -6.67
N ASN A 86 -20.41 -9.22 -6.25
CA ASN A 86 -21.55 -8.43 -5.77
C ASN A 86 -22.25 -8.99 -4.51
N HIS A 87 -21.49 -9.55 -3.59
CA HIS A 87 -22.03 -10.22 -2.39
C HIS A 87 -21.91 -9.33 -1.15
N LEU A 88 -22.75 -8.28 -1.05
CA LEU A 88 -22.69 -7.25 -0.01
C LEU A 88 -22.71 -7.84 1.42
N GLU A 89 -23.55 -8.83 1.69
CA GLU A 89 -23.65 -9.42 3.05
C GLU A 89 -22.37 -10.18 3.44
N ILE A 90 -21.67 -10.79 2.47
CA ILE A 90 -20.36 -11.40 2.71
C ILE A 90 -19.29 -10.31 2.91
N VAL A 91 -19.32 -9.21 2.16
CA VAL A 91 -18.44 -8.05 2.39
C VAL A 91 -18.59 -7.54 3.81
N LYS A 92 -19.84 -7.39 4.31
CA LYS A 92 -20.11 -7.00 5.69
C LYS A 92 -19.53 -8.00 6.69
N LEU A 93 -19.84 -9.27 6.50
CA LEU A 93 -19.36 -10.36 7.35
C LEU A 93 -17.83 -10.36 7.46
N LEU A 94 -17.12 -10.23 6.35
CA LEU A 94 -15.66 -10.24 6.32
C LEU A 94 -15.07 -9.03 7.07
N ILE A 95 -15.60 -7.82 6.83
CA ILE A 95 -15.14 -6.59 7.50
C ILE A 95 -15.41 -6.64 9.01
N GLU A 96 -16.58 -7.14 9.43
CA GLU A 96 -16.93 -7.34 10.85
C GLU A 96 -16.00 -8.34 11.54
N ASN A 97 -15.43 -9.31 10.81
CA ASN A 97 -14.46 -10.26 11.32
C ASN A 97 -12.99 -9.84 11.07
N GLY A 98 -12.73 -8.56 10.76
CA GLY A 98 -11.38 -7.99 10.71
C GLY A 98 -10.67 -8.12 9.35
N ALA A 99 -11.41 -8.25 8.26
CA ALA A 99 -10.79 -8.15 6.92
C ALA A 99 -10.15 -6.77 6.72
N ASP A 100 -8.92 -6.75 6.22
CA ASP A 100 -8.23 -5.50 5.85
C ASP A 100 -8.87 -4.93 4.58
N ILE A 101 -9.64 -3.85 4.77
CA ILE A 101 -10.37 -3.17 3.71
C ILE A 101 -9.44 -2.57 2.65
N ASN A 102 -8.19 -2.31 3.02
CA ASN A 102 -7.14 -1.74 2.19
C ASN A 102 -6.01 -2.75 1.91
N ALA A 103 -6.30 -4.05 1.95
CA ALA A 103 -5.32 -5.07 1.62
C ALA A 103 -4.68 -4.79 0.26
N TYR A 104 -3.35 -4.90 0.22
CA TYR A 104 -2.59 -4.75 -1.02
C TYR A 104 -2.37 -6.13 -1.66
N GLU A 105 -3.05 -6.38 -2.73
CA GLU A 105 -2.87 -7.61 -3.51
C GLU A 105 -1.91 -7.34 -4.68
N SER A 106 -0.75 -7.96 -4.65
CA SER A 106 0.38 -7.64 -5.54
C SER A 106 0.11 -7.84 -7.04
N SER A 107 -0.99 -8.45 -7.40
CA SER A 107 -1.32 -8.77 -8.81
C SER A 107 -2.71 -8.33 -9.25
N THR A 108 -3.52 -7.81 -8.33
CA THR A 108 -4.92 -7.50 -8.60
C THR A 108 -5.31 -6.12 -8.08
N THR A 109 -6.54 -5.76 -8.31
CA THR A 109 -7.15 -4.53 -7.83
C THR A 109 -7.58 -4.70 -6.36
N ALA A 110 -7.59 -3.63 -5.57
CA ALA A 110 -8.22 -3.65 -4.25
C ALA A 110 -9.75 -3.87 -4.37
N ALA A 111 -10.38 -4.31 -3.28
CA ALA A 111 -11.82 -4.60 -3.27
C ALA A 111 -12.68 -3.42 -3.79
N LEU A 112 -12.32 -2.18 -3.43
CA LEU A 112 -13.01 -0.98 -3.90
C LEU A 112 -12.84 -0.75 -5.40
N ASN A 113 -11.62 -0.94 -5.94
CA ASN A 113 -11.37 -0.79 -7.37
C ASN A 113 -12.19 -1.81 -8.19
N GLU A 114 -12.22 -3.06 -7.73
CA GLU A 114 -12.97 -4.13 -8.39
C GLU A 114 -14.48 -3.87 -8.38
N ALA A 115 -15.03 -3.47 -7.22
CA ALA A 115 -16.43 -3.10 -7.09
C ALA A 115 -16.79 -1.91 -8.00
N ALA A 116 -15.92 -0.90 -8.09
CA ALA A 116 -16.11 0.24 -8.99
C ALA A 116 -16.03 -0.13 -10.45
N ALA A 117 -15.09 -1.01 -10.83
CA ALA A 117 -14.95 -1.51 -12.20
C ALA A 117 -16.16 -2.35 -12.65
N LYS A 118 -16.81 -3.06 -11.72
CA LYS A 118 -17.95 -3.94 -12.00
C LYS A 118 -19.32 -3.30 -11.80
N GLY A 119 -19.40 -2.06 -11.34
CA GLY A 119 -20.66 -1.36 -11.15
C GLY A 119 -21.42 -1.74 -9.90
N HIS A 120 -20.77 -2.26 -8.87
CA HIS A 120 -21.40 -2.71 -7.63
C HIS A 120 -21.56 -1.57 -6.63
N PHE A 121 -22.50 -0.66 -6.89
CA PHE A 121 -22.69 0.61 -6.18
C PHE A 121 -22.79 0.46 -4.66
N GLU A 122 -23.62 -0.47 -4.16
CA GLU A 122 -23.84 -0.66 -2.73
C GLU A 122 -22.57 -1.13 -2.01
N ILE A 123 -21.74 -1.95 -2.68
CA ILE A 123 -20.44 -2.36 -2.16
C ILE A 123 -19.46 -1.18 -2.14
N VAL A 124 -19.39 -0.39 -3.23
CA VAL A 124 -18.57 0.83 -3.28
C VAL A 124 -18.93 1.76 -2.13
N ARG A 125 -20.23 2.04 -1.94
CA ARG A 125 -20.72 2.89 -0.85
C ARG A 125 -20.29 2.35 0.52
N TYR A 126 -20.55 1.08 0.78
CA TYR A 126 -20.22 0.44 2.06
C TYR A 126 -18.72 0.43 2.35
N LEU A 127 -17.89 0.08 1.35
CA LEU A 127 -16.44 0.08 1.51
C LEU A 127 -15.89 1.46 1.87
N ILE A 128 -16.40 2.53 1.23
CA ILE A 128 -15.99 3.91 1.54
C ILE A 128 -16.45 4.31 2.94
N GLU A 129 -17.69 3.98 3.34
CA GLU A 129 -18.21 4.23 4.70
C GLU A 129 -17.35 3.52 5.78
N LYS A 130 -16.73 2.40 5.44
CA LYS A 130 -15.84 1.63 6.32
C LYS A 130 -14.37 2.04 6.23
N GLY A 131 -14.02 3.08 5.47
CA GLY A 131 -12.68 3.65 5.41
C GLY A 131 -11.79 3.03 4.34
N ALA A 132 -12.36 2.50 3.27
CA ALA A 132 -11.58 2.14 2.09
C ALA A 132 -10.91 3.39 1.50
N ASP A 133 -9.66 3.24 1.06
CA ASP A 133 -8.94 4.30 0.38
C ASP A 133 -9.57 4.60 -0.99
N ILE A 134 -10.28 5.71 -1.04
CA ILE A 134 -11.03 6.17 -2.22
C ILE A 134 -10.11 6.45 -3.43
N ASN A 135 -8.81 6.67 -3.19
CA ASN A 135 -7.81 6.98 -4.20
C ASN A 135 -6.80 5.83 -4.42
N ARG A 136 -7.16 4.61 -3.98
CA ARG A 136 -6.31 3.43 -4.14
C ARG A 136 -6.04 3.12 -5.59
N LEU A 137 -4.77 3.08 -6.00
CA LEU A 137 -4.38 2.74 -7.36
C LEU A 137 -4.20 1.22 -7.54
N THR A 138 -4.55 0.74 -8.73
CA THR A 138 -4.18 -0.61 -9.17
C THR A 138 -2.70 -0.68 -9.55
N THR A 139 -2.09 -1.86 -9.40
CA THR A 139 -0.64 -2.02 -9.63
C THR A 139 -0.24 -2.01 -11.09
N THR A 140 -1.14 -2.39 -11.99
CA THR A 140 -0.82 -2.56 -13.42
C THR A 140 -1.11 -1.32 -14.26
N LEU A 141 -2.30 -0.73 -14.07
CA LEU A 141 -2.75 0.42 -14.86
C LEU A 141 -2.68 1.73 -14.07
N LEU A 142 -2.40 1.65 -12.78
CA LEU A 142 -2.41 2.80 -11.86
C LEU A 142 -3.74 3.56 -11.89
N PHE A 143 -4.83 2.84 -12.09
CA PHE A 143 -6.18 3.41 -12.08
C PHE A 143 -6.71 3.50 -10.66
N SER A 144 -7.30 4.65 -10.30
CA SER A 144 -8.09 4.82 -9.09
C SER A 144 -9.47 4.16 -9.22
N PRO A 145 -10.25 3.98 -8.14
CA PRO A 145 -11.64 3.55 -8.24
C PRO A 145 -12.48 4.43 -9.17
N LEU A 146 -12.21 5.76 -9.16
CA LEU A 146 -12.88 6.69 -10.07
C LEU A 146 -12.52 6.41 -11.53
N ASP A 147 -11.25 6.19 -11.84
CA ASP A 147 -10.81 5.87 -13.20
C ASP A 147 -11.44 4.58 -13.72
N TRP A 148 -11.52 3.54 -12.86
CA TRP A 148 -12.18 2.29 -13.18
C TRP A 148 -13.67 2.47 -13.47
N SER A 149 -14.38 3.24 -12.62
CA SER A 149 -15.81 3.50 -12.81
C SER A 149 -16.09 4.27 -14.11
N ILE A 150 -15.25 5.26 -14.45
CA ILE A 150 -15.35 6.03 -15.71
C ILE A 150 -15.07 5.12 -16.91
N SER A 151 -13.95 4.40 -16.88
CA SER A 151 -13.54 3.51 -17.98
C SER A 151 -14.57 2.40 -18.25
N SER A 152 -15.28 1.94 -17.22
CA SER A 152 -16.30 0.90 -17.32
C SER A 152 -17.73 1.45 -17.57
N GLY A 153 -17.90 2.78 -17.64
CA GLY A 153 -19.17 3.43 -17.93
C GLY A 153 -20.16 3.46 -16.74
N HIS A 154 -19.68 3.27 -15.51
CA HIS A 154 -20.52 3.28 -14.30
C HIS A 154 -20.71 4.70 -13.76
N ASN A 155 -21.52 5.50 -14.45
CA ASN A 155 -21.69 6.94 -14.20
C ASN A 155 -22.18 7.27 -12.78
N GLU A 156 -23.08 6.46 -12.21
CA GLU A 156 -23.57 6.67 -10.84
C GLU A 156 -22.45 6.54 -9.81
N ILE A 157 -21.61 5.51 -9.95
CA ILE A 157 -20.43 5.31 -9.12
C ILE A 157 -19.44 6.46 -9.31
N SER A 158 -19.20 6.87 -10.56
CA SER A 158 -18.30 7.96 -10.87
C SER A 158 -18.72 9.27 -10.22
N LEU A 159 -20.01 9.59 -10.25
CA LEU A 159 -20.56 10.79 -9.59
C LEU A 159 -20.40 10.69 -8.08
N PHE A 160 -20.81 9.56 -7.50
CA PHE A 160 -20.67 9.32 -6.06
C PHE A 160 -19.21 9.43 -5.57
N LEU A 161 -18.27 8.81 -6.30
CA LEU A 161 -16.86 8.87 -5.98
C LEU A 161 -16.33 10.32 -6.03
N LYS A 162 -16.70 11.10 -7.05
CA LYS A 162 -16.35 12.54 -7.16
C LYS A 162 -16.91 13.35 -6.00
N GLU A 163 -18.17 13.13 -5.61
CA GLU A 163 -18.79 13.79 -4.46
C GLU A 163 -18.07 13.48 -3.14
N LYS A 164 -17.49 12.28 -3.03
CA LYS A 164 -16.67 11.86 -1.88
C LYS A 164 -15.21 12.31 -1.98
N GLY A 165 -14.84 13.08 -2.99
CA GLY A 165 -13.48 13.61 -3.16
C GLY A 165 -12.49 12.64 -3.81
N ALA A 166 -12.98 11.65 -4.56
CA ALA A 166 -12.10 10.78 -5.34
C ALA A 166 -11.38 11.56 -6.44
N LEU A 167 -10.11 11.23 -6.65
CA LEU A 167 -9.24 11.84 -7.62
C LEU A 167 -8.99 10.88 -8.79
N SER A 168 -8.97 11.42 -10.01
CA SER A 168 -8.56 10.67 -11.18
C SER A 168 -7.03 10.60 -11.24
N ASN A 169 -6.49 9.41 -11.48
CA ASN A 169 -5.06 9.24 -11.74
C ASN A 169 -4.70 9.33 -13.22
N ILE A 170 -5.69 9.43 -14.10
CA ILE A 170 -5.48 9.64 -15.54
C ILE A 170 -5.18 11.10 -15.83
N ASN A 171 -5.76 12.02 -15.07
CA ASN A 171 -5.48 13.47 -15.16
C ASN A 171 -4.90 13.98 -13.83
N HIS A 172 -3.61 14.34 -13.82
CA HIS A 172 -2.84 14.75 -12.65
C HIS A 172 -2.70 16.26 -12.46
N ASP A 173 -3.34 17.08 -13.27
CA ASP A 173 -3.16 18.54 -13.24
C ASP A 173 -3.34 19.12 -11.83
N TYR A 174 -4.23 18.52 -11.03
CA TYR A 174 -4.46 18.94 -9.64
C TYR A 174 -3.26 18.69 -8.72
N VAL A 175 -2.46 17.62 -8.96
CA VAL A 175 -1.25 17.31 -8.16
C VAL A 175 -0.20 18.38 -8.39
N TRP A 176 -0.14 18.93 -9.61
CA TRP A 176 0.85 19.92 -10.01
C TRP A 176 0.46 21.35 -9.64
N SER A 177 -0.82 21.60 -9.41
CA SER A 177 -1.31 22.91 -8.96
C SER A 177 -1.17 23.16 -7.45
N GLU A 178 -0.78 22.13 -6.68
CA GLU A 178 -0.57 22.24 -5.24
C GLU A 178 0.83 22.75 -4.89
N VAL A 179 1.03 23.10 -3.60
CA VAL A 179 2.36 23.40 -3.06
C VAL A 179 3.31 22.23 -3.33
N GLY A 180 4.47 22.49 -3.91
CA GLY A 180 5.43 21.47 -4.33
C GLY A 180 4.97 20.64 -5.54
N GLY A 181 4.01 21.13 -6.30
CA GLY A 181 3.52 20.49 -7.52
C GLY A 181 4.61 20.24 -8.54
N GLY A 182 5.55 21.17 -8.68
CA GLY A 182 6.74 21.03 -9.54
C GLY A 182 7.61 19.82 -9.15
N ILE A 183 7.79 19.56 -7.85
CA ILE A 183 8.51 18.38 -7.34
C ILE A 183 7.78 17.10 -7.72
N SER A 184 6.47 17.07 -7.48
CA SER A 184 5.61 15.94 -7.84
C SER A 184 5.62 15.67 -9.33
N GLN A 185 5.57 16.71 -10.17
CA GLN A 185 5.64 16.62 -11.63
C GLN A 185 7.00 16.08 -12.09
N HIS A 186 8.09 16.58 -11.50
CA HIS A 186 9.44 16.11 -11.81
C HIS A 186 9.58 14.60 -11.53
N ILE A 187 9.13 14.17 -10.36
CA ILE A 187 9.15 12.75 -9.97
C ILE A 187 8.26 11.90 -10.89
N ASP A 188 7.06 12.38 -11.22
CA ASP A 188 6.11 11.67 -12.10
C ASP A 188 6.67 11.43 -13.50
N TRP A 189 7.37 12.39 -14.05
CA TRP A 189 7.92 12.33 -15.40
C TRP A 189 9.23 11.57 -15.51
N ASN A 190 10.09 11.67 -14.50
CA ASN A 190 11.48 11.19 -14.60
C ASN A 190 11.76 9.93 -13.80
N ILE A 191 11.01 9.66 -12.74
CA ILE A 191 11.33 8.55 -11.82
C ILE A 191 10.23 7.49 -11.83
N GLY A 192 9.01 7.89 -11.52
CA GLY A 192 7.90 6.96 -11.39
C GLY A 192 6.58 7.66 -11.15
N ARG A 193 5.50 6.97 -11.44
CA ARG A 193 4.15 7.50 -11.38
C ARG A 193 3.76 7.94 -9.98
N VAL A 194 3.53 9.22 -9.77
CA VAL A 194 3.11 9.79 -8.49
C VAL A 194 1.64 9.46 -8.23
N ILE A 195 1.35 8.95 -7.04
CA ILE A 195 -0.03 8.72 -6.62
C ILE A 195 -0.63 9.98 -5.98
N PRO A 196 -1.94 10.22 -6.14
CA PRO A 196 -2.57 11.47 -5.73
C PRO A 196 -2.64 11.66 -4.21
N ASN A 197 -2.53 10.59 -3.43
CA ASN A 197 -2.71 10.64 -1.99
C ASN A 197 -1.59 11.42 -1.30
N LYS A 198 -2.00 12.20 -0.29
CA LYS A 198 -1.10 12.78 0.70
C LYS A 198 -1.05 11.87 1.92
N PHE A 199 0.15 11.63 2.45
CA PHE A 199 0.37 10.82 3.64
C PHE A 199 1.01 11.69 4.72
N ASN A 200 0.58 11.49 5.97
CA ASN A 200 1.15 12.17 7.14
C ASN A 200 1.27 13.70 6.98
N GLU A 201 0.24 14.35 6.44
CA GLU A 201 0.19 15.80 6.32
C GLU A 201 0.26 16.45 7.71
N THR A 202 1.15 17.40 7.86
CA THR A 202 1.33 18.17 9.08
C THR A 202 0.45 19.44 9.04
N GLU A 203 0.18 20.03 10.21
CA GLU A 203 -0.56 21.30 10.32
C GLU A 203 0.07 22.46 9.49
N ASN A 204 1.34 22.34 9.13
CA ASN A 204 2.09 23.33 8.37
C ASN A 204 2.24 22.99 6.88
N GLY A 205 1.44 22.07 6.38
CA GLY A 205 1.39 21.74 4.96
C GLY A 205 2.54 20.88 4.42
N VAL A 206 3.41 20.32 5.29
CA VAL A 206 4.37 19.30 4.88
C VAL A 206 3.68 17.95 4.87
N PHE A 207 3.81 17.20 3.78
CA PHE A 207 3.21 15.88 3.61
C PHE A 207 4.16 14.96 2.83
N ASN A 208 3.81 13.69 2.75
CA ASN A 208 4.53 12.72 1.93
C ASN A 208 3.65 12.28 0.76
N ARG A 209 4.30 11.95 -0.36
CA ARG A 209 3.69 11.29 -1.51
C ARG A 209 4.41 10.02 -1.85
N LEU A 210 3.73 9.13 -2.56
CA LEU A 210 4.31 7.92 -3.12
C LEU A 210 4.43 8.04 -4.63
N ALA A 211 5.52 7.51 -5.17
CA ALA A 211 5.66 7.25 -6.59
C ALA A 211 5.94 5.76 -6.83
N VAL A 212 5.31 5.18 -7.84
CA VAL A 212 5.56 3.80 -8.28
C VAL A 212 6.57 3.85 -9.43
N VAL A 213 7.74 3.25 -9.22
CA VAL A 213 8.81 3.27 -10.21
C VAL A 213 8.45 2.36 -11.39
N ASN A 214 8.44 2.93 -12.59
CA ASN A 214 8.15 2.19 -13.82
C ASN A 214 9.18 1.08 -14.03
N ARG A 215 8.71 -0.15 -14.28
CA ARG A 215 9.50 -1.37 -14.50
C ARG A 215 10.32 -1.87 -13.31
N GLY A 216 10.30 -1.16 -12.18
CA GLY A 216 10.89 -1.62 -10.93
C GLY A 216 9.83 -2.18 -9.99
N ASN A 217 10.25 -3.07 -9.09
CA ASN A 217 9.39 -3.58 -8.03
C ASN A 217 9.45 -2.67 -6.79
N ASN A 218 9.78 -1.39 -6.96
CA ASN A 218 10.00 -0.45 -5.88
C ASN A 218 9.01 0.71 -5.93
N SER A 219 8.77 1.31 -4.78
CA SER A 219 8.07 2.58 -4.64
C SER A 219 8.98 3.59 -3.97
N LEU A 220 8.74 4.86 -4.20
CA LEU A 220 9.43 5.94 -3.53
C LEU A 220 8.45 6.65 -2.60
N LEU A 221 8.85 6.86 -1.36
CA LEU A 221 8.20 7.79 -0.45
C LEU A 221 9.01 9.08 -0.48
N PHE A 222 8.40 10.21 -0.81
CA PHE A 222 9.08 11.50 -0.82
C PHE A 222 8.29 12.54 -0.04
N SER A 223 9.02 13.47 0.59
CA SER A 223 8.43 14.60 1.28
C SER A 223 8.09 15.72 0.30
N VAL A 224 7.13 16.57 0.67
CA VAL A 224 6.77 17.79 -0.04
C VAL A 224 6.50 18.87 1.00
N GLY A 225 7.14 20.02 0.83
CA GLY A 225 6.94 21.19 1.68
C GLY A 225 8.08 21.50 2.64
N ASN A 226 9.11 20.64 2.79
CA ASN A 226 10.30 20.94 3.58
C ASN A 226 11.08 22.12 3.02
N PHE A 227 11.06 22.31 1.69
CA PHE A 227 11.72 23.45 1.03
C PHE A 227 11.27 24.81 1.56
N GLN A 228 10.10 24.88 2.20
CA GLN A 228 9.61 26.12 2.81
C GLN A 228 10.40 26.52 4.07
N TYR A 229 11.23 25.64 4.61
CA TYR A 229 11.95 25.82 5.88
C TYR A 229 13.47 25.76 5.73
N THR A 230 14.00 25.56 4.53
CA THR A 230 15.44 25.36 4.30
C THR A 230 15.99 26.29 3.21
N GLN A 231 17.28 26.65 3.35
CA GLN A 231 18.09 27.18 2.25
C GLN A 231 19.48 26.49 2.36
N PRO A 232 19.96 25.76 1.35
CA PRO A 232 19.26 25.44 0.10
C PRO A 232 17.95 24.65 0.33
N TYR A 233 17.02 24.76 -0.61
CA TYR A 233 15.75 24.05 -0.54
C TYR A 233 15.95 22.56 -0.68
N VAL A 234 15.39 21.77 0.25
CA VAL A 234 15.57 20.32 0.27
C VAL A 234 14.26 19.56 0.46
N GLU A 235 14.19 18.39 -0.16
CA GLU A 235 13.19 17.36 0.09
C GLU A 235 13.87 15.99 0.22
N PHE A 236 13.22 15.06 0.89
CA PHE A 236 13.77 13.74 1.16
C PHE A 236 13.03 12.64 0.40
N VAL A 237 13.76 11.62 -0.03
CA VAL A 237 13.24 10.45 -0.73
C VAL A 237 13.73 9.18 -0.04
N ILE A 238 12.82 8.24 0.21
CA ILE A 238 13.14 6.89 0.68
C ILE A 238 12.67 5.89 -0.36
N VAL A 239 13.56 5.00 -0.79
CA VAL A 239 13.23 3.86 -1.64
C VAL A 239 12.62 2.75 -0.79
N LEU A 240 11.45 2.31 -1.15
CA LEU A 240 10.66 1.31 -0.43
C LEU A 240 10.67 -0.03 -1.17
N PRO A 241 10.71 -1.16 -0.45
CA PRO A 241 10.69 -2.47 -1.07
C PRO A 241 9.34 -2.72 -1.77
N PHE A 242 9.38 -3.62 -2.74
CA PHE A 242 8.17 -4.13 -3.38
C PHE A 242 7.16 -4.68 -2.36
N GLY A 243 5.89 -4.35 -2.55
CA GLY A 243 4.81 -4.80 -1.65
C GLY A 243 4.71 -4.03 -0.33
N TRP A 244 5.49 -2.94 -0.15
CA TRP A 244 5.27 -2.07 1.00
C TRP A 244 3.87 -1.45 0.94
N ASN A 245 3.13 -1.61 2.05
CA ASN A 245 1.75 -1.13 2.14
C ASN A 245 1.67 0.18 2.93
N PRO A 246 1.39 1.33 2.28
CA PRO A 246 1.30 2.63 2.94
C PRO A 246 0.17 2.74 3.96
N TYR A 247 -0.84 1.88 3.87
CA TYR A 247 -2.03 1.90 4.73
C TYR A 247 -1.92 0.94 5.92
N SER A 248 -0.88 0.12 5.98
CA SER A 248 -0.66 -0.81 7.08
C SER A 248 -0.38 -0.08 8.38
N LYS A 249 -1.08 -0.47 9.45
CA LYS A 249 -0.86 0.05 10.81
C LYS A 249 0.24 -0.70 11.57
N MET A 250 0.87 -1.70 10.97
CA MET A 250 1.97 -2.43 11.61
C MET A 250 3.19 -1.50 11.77
N GLU A 251 3.83 -1.54 12.94
CA GLU A 251 4.97 -0.68 13.29
C GLU A 251 6.08 -0.70 12.24
N LYS A 252 6.46 -1.89 11.75
CA LYS A 252 7.48 -2.03 10.71
C LYS A 252 7.15 -1.34 9.38
N THR A 253 5.88 -1.19 9.06
CA THR A 253 5.44 -0.51 7.83
C THR A 253 5.28 0.99 8.04
N GLN A 254 5.16 1.44 9.29
CA GLN A 254 5.15 2.86 9.66
C GLN A 254 6.55 3.48 9.76
N PHE A 255 7.59 2.64 9.82
CA PHE A 255 8.97 3.09 9.97
C PHE A 255 9.41 4.18 8.98
N PRO A 256 9.19 4.06 7.66
CA PRO A 256 9.56 5.13 6.72
C PRO A 256 8.88 6.47 7.03
N TYR A 257 7.61 6.46 7.42
CA TYR A 257 6.89 7.66 7.81
C TYR A 257 7.45 8.31 9.07
N MET A 258 7.86 7.49 10.06
CA MET A 258 8.46 8.00 11.29
C MET A 258 9.80 8.67 11.01
N VAL A 259 10.61 8.10 10.11
CA VAL A 259 11.88 8.70 9.65
C VAL A 259 11.61 10.03 8.94
N MET A 260 10.68 10.07 7.98
CA MET A 260 10.32 11.28 7.25
C MET A 260 9.79 12.39 8.16
N LYS A 261 8.98 12.02 9.15
CA LYS A 261 8.47 12.95 10.18
C LYS A 261 9.60 13.56 10.99
N GLU A 262 10.56 12.74 11.42
CA GLU A 262 11.69 13.25 12.20
C GLU A 262 12.62 14.14 11.36
N LEU A 263 12.88 13.79 10.10
CA LEU A 263 13.59 14.67 9.17
C LEU A 263 12.93 16.03 9.04
N THR A 264 11.62 16.06 8.85
CA THR A 264 10.85 17.31 8.81
C THR A 264 10.99 18.12 10.10
N ASN A 265 10.95 17.47 11.27
CA ASN A 265 11.18 18.14 12.56
C ASN A 265 12.59 18.73 12.66
N GLN A 266 13.61 17.99 12.22
CA GLN A 266 15.00 18.42 12.24
C GLN A 266 15.21 19.66 11.34
N VAL A 267 14.69 19.61 10.13
CA VAL A 267 14.72 20.72 9.16
C VAL A 267 14.06 21.98 9.75
N ARG A 268 12.88 21.84 10.33
CA ARG A 268 12.15 22.94 10.96
C ARG A 268 12.89 23.55 12.16
N ASN A 269 13.70 22.75 12.83
CA ASN A 269 14.57 23.19 13.94
C ASN A 269 15.92 23.76 13.45
N GLY A 270 16.06 23.98 12.14
CA GLY A 270 17.24 24.61 11.54
C GLY A 270 18.38 23.67 11.19
N ARG A 271 18.17 22.35 11.23
CA ARG A 271 19.19 21.40 10.76
C ARG A 271 19.26 21.46 9.23
N THR A 272 20.48 21.55 8.73
CA THR A 272 20.79 21.40 7.30
C THR A 272 21.37 20.01 7.05
N PHE A 273 21.18 19.52 5.82
CA PHE A 273 21.72 18.24 5.37
C PHE A 273 22.58 18.46 4.12
N SER A 274 23.59 17.63 3.97
CA SER A 274 24.51 17.65 2.83
C SER A 274 24.74 16.21 2.30
N ASP A 275 25.18 16.13 1.04
CA ASP A 275 25.61 14.86 0.46
C ASP A 275 26.70 14.21 1.33
N GLY A 276 26.53 12.93 1.63
CA GLY A 276 27.42 12.15 2.49
C GLY A 276 27.11 12.21 3.98
N ASP A 277 26.14 13.01 4.43
CA ASP A 277 25.74 13.02 5.85
C ASP A 277 25.23 11.64 6.28
N PHE A 278 25.58 11.24 7.50
CA PHE A 278 25.09 9.99 8.06
C PHE A 278 24.12 10.26 9.22
N ILE A 279 22.89 9.79 9.05
CA ILE A 279 21.84 9.85 10.07
C ILE A 279 21.85 8.54 10.86
N SER A 280 22.38 8.58 12.09
CA SER A 280 22.43 7.41 12.95
C SER A 280 21.10 7.14 13.65
N LYS A 281 20.75 5.85 13.81
CA LYS A 281 19.61 5.44 14.64
C LYS A 281 19.74 5.84 16.11
N THR A 282 20.95 6.15 16.59
CA THR A 282 21.21 6.57 17.98
C THR A 282 21.14 8.09 18.15
N GLU A 283 20.98 8.82 17.07
CA GLU A 283 20.91 10.28 17.08
C GLU A 283 19.63 10.78 17.74
N LYS A 284 19.70 11.95 18.37
CA LYS A 284 18.55 12.56 19.07
C LYS A 284 17.37 12.74 18.10
N GLY A 285 16.20 12.31 18.50
CA GLY A 285 14.98 12.27 17.69
C GLY A 285 14.82 10.92 16.98
N PHE A 286 15.84 10.47 16.24
CA PHE A 286 15.83 9.17 15.59
C PHE A 286 15.90 7.99 16.55
N ASN A 287 16.50 8.16 17.72
CA ASN A 287 16.57 7.12 18.76
C ASN A 287 15.21 6.76 19.39
N ALA A 288 14.18 7.58 19.16
CA ALA A 288 12.81 7.30 19.59
C ALA A 288 12.04 6.44 18.58
N ILE A 289 12.59 6.23 17.38
CA ILE A 289 11.98 5.41 16.34
C ILE A 289 12.36 3.93 16.56
N SER A 290 11.40 3.03 16.33
CA SER A 290 11.65 1.59 16.39
C SER A 290 12.41 1.12 15.15
N TRP A 291 13.73 1.01 15.26
CA TRP A 291 14.61 0.58 14.17
C TRP A 291 14.75 -0.93 14.11
N SER A 292 14.83 -1.46 12.90
CA SER A 292 15.31 -2.83 12.71
C SER A 292 16.73 -2.98 13.26
N GLU A 293 17.00 -4.10 13.96
CA GLU A 293 18.36 -4.40 14.45
C GLU A 293 19.41 -4.43 13.32
N LYS A 294 18.96 -4.75 12.11
CA LYS A 294 19.81 -4.83 10.91
C LYS A 294 20.17 -3.47 10.31
N LEU A 295 19.54 -2.38 10.74
CA LEU A 295 19.83 -1.04 10.26
C LEU A 295 20.69 -0.27 11.26
N ALA A 296 21.68 0.45 10.77
CA ALA A 296 22.53 1.37 11.54
C ALA A 296 22.07 2.83 11.40
N GLY A 297 21.52 3.19 10.26
CA GLY A 297 21.11 4.55 9.92
C GLY A 297 20.85 4.70 8.42
N PHE A 298 20.95 5.93 7.94
CA PHE A 298 20.85 6.28 6.53
C PHE A 298 22.02 7.19 6.13
N TYR A 299 22.57 6.99 4.94
CA TYR A 299 23.32 8.04 4.26
C TYR A 299 22.37 8.95 3.49
N VAL A 300 22.65 10.24 3.56
CA VAL A 300 22.03 11.28 2.73
C VAL A 300 22.84 11.38 1.47
N VAL A 301 22.20 11.13 0.33
CA VAL A 301 22.85 11.19 -0.98
C VAL A 301 22.11 12.20 -1.84
N ASP A 302 22.83 13.17 -2.38
CA ASP A 302 22.27 14.10 -3.34
C ASP A 302 21.88 13.34 -4.60
N TYR A 303 20.61 13.42 -4.96
CA TYR A 303 20.12 12.84 -6.19
C TYR A 303 20.50 13.74 -7.35
N ASN A 304 21.75 13.59 -7.84
CA ASN A 304 22.23 14.28 -9.04
C ASN A 304 21.51 13.70 -10.26
N TYR A 305 20.41 14.30 -10.65
CA TYR A 305 19.91 14.13 -12.02
C TYR A 305 20.94 14.69 -12.99
N SER A 306 21.27 13.90 -14.01
CA SER A 306 22.08 14.37 -15.12
C SER A 306 21.58 15.73 -15.60
N ASP A 307 22.49 16.62 -15.98
CA ASP A 307 22.33 18.04 -16.33
C ASP A 307 21.15 18.42 -17.24
N THR A 308 20.42 17.48 -17.78
CA THR A 308 19.29 17.71 -18.69
C THR A 308 17.92 17.85 -17.99
N ALA A 309 17.79 17.48 -16.72
CA ALA A 309 16.52 17.49 -16.00
C ALA A 309 16.31 18.73 -15.10
N ASN A 310 17.33 19.52 -14.84
CA ASN A 310 17.31 20.69 -13.95
C ASN A 310 16.97 22.00 -14.66
N GLN A 311 16.20 21.99 -15.72
CA GLN A 311 15.69 23.21 -16.34
C GLN A 311 14.41 23.71 -15.64
N TYR A 312 14.49 24.01 -14.34
CA TYR A 312 13.67 25.07 -13.79
C TYR A 312 14.36 26.39 -14.16
N ASP A 313 13.68 27.28 -14.84
CA ASP A 313 14.22 28.52 -15.41
C ASP A 313 14.78 29.51 -14.37
N ASN A 314 14.63 29.26 -13.06
CA ASN A 314 15.20 30.06 -11.98
C ASN A 314 16.10 29.18 -11.09
N LYS A 315 17.41 29.42 -11.18
CA LYS A 315 18.41 28.75 -10.30
C LYS A 315 18.20 29.02 -8.81
N GLU A 316 17.41 30.04 -8.46
CA GLU A 316 17.11 30.41 -7.08
C GLU A 316 16.06 29.52 -6.42
N ASP A 317 15.26 28.79 -7.24
CA ASP A 317 14.16 27.93 -6.77
C ASP A 317 14.49 26.42 -6.88
N MET A 318 15.76 26.06 -7.02
CA MET A 318 16.16 24.65 -7.15
C MET A 318 16.00 23.92 -5.83
N VAL A 319 15.19 22.87 -5.83
CA VAL A 319 15.03 21.96 -4.70
C VAL A 319 15.96 20.76 -4.89
N THR A 320 16.84 20.54 -3.90
CA THR A 320 17.67 19.32 -3.86
C THR A 320 16.86 18.14 -3.31
N LEU A 321 16.82 17.04 -4.05
CA LEU A 321 16.22 15.79 -3.60
C LEU A 321 17.29 14.93 -2.93
N TYR A 322 17.23 14.78 -1.62
CA TYR A 322 18.13 13.89 -0.88
C TYR A 322 17.53 12.48 -0.75
N THR A 323 18.22 11.51 -1.35
CA THR A 323 17.87 10.09 -1.23
C THR A 323 18.48 9.50 0.04
N LEU A 324 17.67 8.84 0.83
CA LEU A 324 18.09 8.15 2.04
C LEU A 324 18.45 6.70 1.71
N ILE A 325 19.74 6.38 1.76
CA ILE A 325 20.26 5.04 1.50
C ILE A 325 20.40 4.29 2.83
N PRO A 326 19.68 3.18 3.03
CA PRO A 326 19.75 2.44 4.29
C PRO A 326 21.10 1.75 4.48
N VAL A 327 21.67 1.86 5.66
CA VAL A 327 22.97 1.26 6.02
C VAL A 327 22.77 0.09 6.96
N LYS A 328 23.29 -1.08 6.59
CA LYS A 328 23.22 -2.29 7.42
C LYS A 328 24.17 -2.20 8.61
N ALA A 329 23.68 -2.55 9.80
CA ALA A 329 24.51 -2.76 10.97
C ALA A 329 25.34 -4.03 10.80
N THR A 330 26.65 -3.98 11.04
CA THR A 330 27.54 -5.14 11.06
C THR A 330 28.14 -5.32 12.46
N LYS A 331 28.66 -6.52 12.76
CA LYS A 331 29.33 -6.79 14.05
C LYS A 331 30.58 -5.92 14.29
N LYS A 332 31.13 -5.28 13.24
CA LYS A 332 32.31 -4.41 13.28
C LYS A 332 31.99 -2.92 13.10
N GLY A 333 30.71 -2.54 13.17
CA GLY A 333 30.25 -1.22 12.76
C GLY A 333 29.83 -1.22 11.29
N TYR A 334 29.52 -0.07 10.73
CA TYR A 334 29.23 0.09 9.30
C TYR A 334 30.51 0.50 8.56
N SER A 335 30.67 0.05 7.30
CA SER A 335 31.80 0.46 6.47
C SER A 335 31.34 1.37 5.34
N GLU A 336 31.96 2.53 5.23
CA GLU A 336 31.66 3.53 4.19
C GLU A 336 31.89 3.02 2.74
N HIS A 337 32.68 1.95 2.57
CA HIS A 337 33.10 1.47 1.24
C HIS A 337 32.13 0.52 0.54
N SER A 338 31.13 -0.03 1.23
CA SER A 338 30.25 -1.06 0.64
C SER A 338 29.06 -0.51 -0.15
N LEU A 339 28.84 0.78 -0.18
CA LEU A 339 27.66 1.40 -0.79
C LEU A 339 27.92 2.09 -2.15
N ARG A 340 29.20 2.27 -2.53
CA ARG A 340 29.57 2.87 -3.83
C ARG A 340 29.84 1.84 -4.93
N SER A 341 29.70 0.54 -4.65
CA SER A 341 30.06 -0.55 -5.57
C SER A 341 28.91 -1.54 -5.87
N GLU A 342 27.69 -1.27 -5.47
CA GLU A 342 26.47 -1.96 -5.88
C GLU A 342 25.45 -0.92 -6.42
#